data_85cfd28b7706621b84e8801a7a39421e
#
_entry.id   85cfd28b7706621b84e8801a7a39421e
#
_cell.length_a   1.000
_cell.length_b   1.000
_cell.length_c   1.000
_cell.angle_alpha   90.00
_cell.angle_beta   90.00
_cell.angle_gamma   90.00
#
_symmetry.space_group_name_H-M   'P 1'
#
loop_
_entity.id
_entity.type
_entity.pdbx_description
1 polymer ?
#
loop_
_entity_poly.entity_id
_entity_poly.type
_entity_poly.pdbx_seq_one_letter_code
_entity_poly.pdbx_strand_id
1 'polypeptide(L)'
;RIVGIEQIGLERVLRFRLEHLNEMGDLCTKQLYVELMGKHSNIIFCEEDNTIIDSIKHISLLVSSVREVLPGRTYFIPNTQHKLDPLSLTEEQFMEQVMTKPVTPVKALYTSLTGLSPVVAGEMLYRASLSDRTSTDSLSEMEQLHLYRNVMRIIDQVKENAFTPTIITKNDMPVEFSSIHLTGYEQDASYQCTALSDVSTMLRSYYETKEILTRIHQKSSDLRRITTTALERATKKYDLQSRQLKDTQKREKYKIYGELLTTYGYELQGGEKSLTLSLIHISEPTRRVVIS
;
A
#
# COMPACT_ATOMS: atom_id res chain seq x y z
N ARG A 1 -6.00 -35.99 -18.40
CA ARG A 1 -5.55 -35.08 -19.47
C ARG A 1 -6.26 -33.75 -19.31
N ILE A 2 -5.54 -32.62 -19.46
CA ILE A 2 -6.14 -31.28 -19.54
C ILE A 2 -6.59 -31.05 -20.98
N VAL A 3 -7.86 -30.76 -21.20
CA VAL A 3 -8.46 -30.56 -22.54
C VAL A 3 -8.91 -29.12 -22.77
N GLY A 4 -8.96 -28.31 -21.72
CA GLY A 4 -9.26 -26.87 -21.84
C GLY A 4 -8.87 -26.11 -20.60
N ILE A 5 -8.45 -24.86 -20.80
CA ILE A 5 -8.19 -23.89 -19.73
C ILE A 5 -8.88 -22.60 -20.16
N GLU A 6 -9.70 -22.05 -19.30
CA GLU A 6 -10.42 -20.82 -19.58
C GLU A 6 -10.53 -19.93 -18.33
N GLN A 7 -10.53 -18.64 -18.52
CA GLN A 7 -10.92 -17.67 -17.51
C GLN A 7 -12.42 -17.42 -17.61
N ILE A 8 -13.11 -17.35 -16.49
CA ILE A 8 -14.55 -17.13 -16.48
C ILE A 8 -14.82 -15.60 -16.47
N GLY A 9 -15.20 -15.08 -17.61
CA GLY A 9 -15.34 -13.63 -17.81
C GLY A 9 -14.05 -12.90 -17.44
N LEU A 10 -14.15 -11.77 -16.72
CA LEU A 10 -13.02 -11.05 -16.14
C LEU A 10 -12.85 -11.34 -14.63
N GLU A 11 -13.40 -12.46 -14.17
CA GLU A 11 -13.17 -12.92 -12.79
C GLU A 11 -11.78 -13.50 -12.61
N ARG A 12 -11.27 -13.50 -11.39
CA ARG A 12 -9.98 -14.10 -11.05
C ARG A 12 -10.13 -15.59 -10.77
N VAL A 13 -10.79 -16.29 -11.70
CA VAL A 13 -11.09 -17.70 -11.62
C VAL A 13 -10.70 -18.38 -12.94
N LEU A 14 -9.85 -19.39 -12.84
CA LEU A 14 -9.49 -20.26 -13.95
C LEU A 14 -10.22 -21.59 -13.83
N ARG A 15 -10.83 -22.05 -14.92
CA ARG A 15 -11.43 -23.35 -15.04
C ARG A 15 -10.56 -24.23 -15.93
N PHE A 16 -10.18 -25.39 -15.40
CA PHE A 16 -9.49 -26.46 -16.15
C PHE A 16 -10.49 -27.57 -16.39
N ARG A 17 -10.69 -27.94 -17.64
CA ARG A 17 -11.45 -29.15 -18.00
C ARG A 17 -10.48 -30.31 -18.11
N LEU A 18 -10.83 -31.39 -17.41
CA LEU A 18 -10.00 -32.58 -17.25
C LEU A 18 -10.77 -33.80 -17.77
N GLU A 19 -10.14 -34.58 -18.64
CA GLU A 19 -10.66 -35.88 -19.09
C GLU A 19 -9.86 -36.99 -18.43
N HIS A 20 -10.56 -38.02 -17.94
CA HIS A 20 -9.96 -39.25 -17.43
C HIS A 20 -10.85 -40.45 -17.77
N LEU A 21 -10.28 -41.64 -17.75
CA LEU A 21 -11.06 -42.87 -17.83
C LEU A 21 -11.49 -43.27 -16.41
N ASN A 22 -12.76 -43.64 -16.28
CA ASN A 22 -13.26 -44.26 -15.04
C ASN A 22 -12.78 -45.71 -14.91
N GLU A 23 -13.16 -46.37 -13.83
CA GLU A 23 -12.81 -47.79 -13.59
C GLU A 23 -13.35 -48.76 -14.65
N MET A 24 -14.42 -48.38 -15.35
CA MET A 24 -15.02 -49.15 -16.44
C MET A 24 -14.39 -48.86 -17.81
N GLY A 25 -13.49 -47.87 -17.87
CA GLY A 25 -12.85 -47.44 -19.12
C GLY A 25 -13.63 -46.39 -19.90
N ASP A 26 -14.72 -45.84 -19.35
CA ASP A 26 -15.48 -44.77 -19.99
C ASP A 26 -14.80 -43.42 -19.79
N LEU A 27 -14.89 -42.58 -20.80
CA LEU A 27 -14.36 -41.22 -20.74
C LEU A 27 -15.25 -40.33 -19.86
N CYS A 28 -14.68 -39.80 -18.78
CA CYS A 28 -15.35 -38.90 -17.85
C CYS A 28 -14.69 -37.54 -17.86
N THR A 29 -15.51 -36.48 -17.68
CA THR A 29 -15.06 -35.11 -17.57
C THR A 29 -15.15 -34.63 -16.12
N LYS A 30 -14.11 -33.95 -15.65
CA LYS A 30 -14.05 -33.27 -14.36
C LYS A 30 -13.62 -31.81 -14.56
N GLN A 31 -13.90 -30.96 -13.57
CA GLN A 31 -13.55 -29.57 -13.60
C GLN A 31 -12.71 -29.19 -12.37
N LEU A 32 -11.65 -28.43 -12.59
CA LEU A 32 -10.83 -27.88 -11.52
C LEU A 32 -10.89 -26.37 -11.60
N TYR A 33 -11.44 -25.75 -10.56
CA TYR A 33 -11.51 -24.29 -10.42
C TYR A 33 -10.36 -23.80 -9.55
N VAL A 34 -9.60 -22.82 -10.05
CA VAL A 34 -8.54 -22.14 -9.31
C VAL A 34 -8.96 -20.68 -9.10
N GLU A 35 -9.29 -20.35 -7.88
CA GLU A 35 -9.71 -19.00 -7.46
C GLU A 35 -8.50 -18.22 -6.93
N LEU A 36 -8.17 -17.08 -7.55
CA LEU A 36 -7.03 -16.23 -7.22
C LEU A 36 -7.50 -14.96 -6.49
N MET A 37 -7.99 -15.10 -5.26
CA MET A 37 -8.64 -14.04 -4.48
C MET A 37 -7.89 -13.72 -3.16
N GLY A 38 -6.55 -13.75 -3.19
CA GLY A 38 -5.70 -13.47 -2.03
C GLY A 38 -5.98 -14.43 -0.87
N LYS A 39 -6.36 -13.94 0.30
CA LYS A 39 -6.68 -14.79 1.46
C LYS A 39 -7.87 -15.75 1.23
N HIS A 40 -8.72 -15.44 0.26
CA HIS A 40 -9.87 -16.25 -0.13
C HIS A 40 -9.58 -17.17 -1.32
N SER A 41 -8.34 -17.26 -1.80
CA SER A 41 -7.95 -18.19 -2.84
C SER A 41 -8.25 -19.62 -2.43
N ASN A 42 -8.73 -20.41 -3.41
CA ASN A 42 -9.07 -21.82 -3.22
C ASN A 42 -8.81 -22.61 -4.51
N ILE A 43 -8.67 -23.91 -4.40
CA ILE A 43 -8.71 -24.84 -5.52
C ILE A 43 -9.84 -25.80 -5.23
N ILE A 44 -10.76 -25.94 -6.18
CA ILE A 44 -12.00 -26.70 -6.00
C ILE A 44 -12.11 -27.69 -7.14
N PHE A 45 -12.24 -28.96 -6.81
CA PHE A 45 -12.39 -30.04 -7.76
C PHE A 45 -13.85 -30.45 -7.82
N CYS A 46 -14.41 -30.48 -9.04
CA CYS A 46 -15.83 -30.73 -9.28
C CYS A 46 -16.06 -31.79 -10.32
N GLU A 47 -17.26 -32.39 -10.25
CA GLU A 47 -17.85 -33.14 -11.33
C GLU A 47 -18.16 -32.25 -12.53
N GLU A 48 -18.56 -32.82 -13.65
CA GLU A 48 -18.95 -32.07 -14.86
C GLU A 48 -20.14 -31.13 -14.62
N ASP A 49 -21.05 -31.52 -13.74
CA ASP A 49 -22.24 -30.75 -13.35
C ASP A 49 -21.97 -29.65 -12.29
N ASN A 50 -20.69 -29.39 -11.98
CA ASN A 50 -20.23 -28.50 -10.92
C ASN A 50 -20.49 -28.98 -9.49
N THR A 51 -20.86 -30.22 -9.26
CA THR A 51 -20.91 -30.78 -7.90
C THR A 51 -19.49 -30.90 -7.35
N ILE A 52 -19.24 -30.28 -6.20
CA ILE A 52 -17.92 -30.25 -5.55
C ILE A 52 -17.58 -31.67 -5.06
N ILE A 53 -16.46 -32.20 -5.54
CA ILE A 53 -15.87 -33.45 -5.05
C ILE A 53 -15.04 -33.14 -3.80
N ASP A 54 -14.14 -32.15 -3.91
CA ASP A 54 -13.30 -31.69 -2.81
C ASP A 54 -12.71 -30.30 -3.07
N SER A 55 -12.10 -29.70 -2.04
CA SER A 55 -11.42 -28.41 -2.14
C SER A 55 -10.30 -28.28 -1.11
N ILE A 56 -9.30 -27.42 -1.39
CA ILE A 56 -8.22 -27.16 -0.44
C ILE A 56 -8.74 -26.51 0.84
N LYS A 57 -9.72 -25.59 0.71
CA LYS A 57 -10.36 -24.94 1.85
C LYS A 57 -11.85 -25.28 1.87
N HIS A 58 -12.27 -26.01 2.88
CA HIS A 58 -13.67 -26.24 3.16
C HIS A 58 -14.29 -25.01 3.83
N ILE A 59 -15.34 -24.47 3.23
CA ILE A 59 -16.03 -23.27 3.70
C ILE A 59 -17.48 -23.61 3.97
N SER A 60 -17.88 -23.58 5.24
CA SER A 60 -19.27 -23.76 5.66
C SER A 60 -19.99 -22.42 5.78
N LEU A 61 -21.34 -22.46 5.89
CA LEU A 61 -22.16 -21.27 6.16
C LEU A 61 -21.81 -20.56 7.48
N LEU A 62 -21.15 -21.25 8.41
CA LEU A 62 -20.67 -20.66 9.66
C LEU A 62 -19.45 -19.71 9.41
N VAL A 63 -18.69 -19.97 8.34
CA VAL A 63 -17.50 -19.20 7.96
C VAL A 63 -17.83 -18.14 6.91
N SER A 64 -18.77 -18.41 6.02
CA SER A 64 -19.17 -17.53 4.94
C SER A 64 -20.67 -17.55 4.74
N SER A 65 -21.31 -16.38 4.83
CA SER A 65 -22.73 -16.22 4.51
C SER A 65 -23.03 -16.22 3.00
N VAL A 66 -22.00 -16.19 2.15
CA VAL A 66 -22.14 -16.01 0.70
C VAL A 66 -22.33 -17.33 -0.01
N ARG A 67 -21.50 -18.33 0.31
CA ARG A 67 -21.59 -19.68 -0.27
C ARG A 67 -20.90 -20.70 0.60
N GLU A 68 -21.31 -21.95 0.43
CA GLU A 68 -20.59 -23.13 0.94
C GLU A 68 -19.63 -23.65 -0.12
N VAL A 69 -18.47 -24.14 0.32
CA VAL A 69 -17.53 -24.89 -0.50
C VAL A 69 -17.24 -26.19 0.26
N LEU A 70 -18.11 -27.16 0.09
CA LEU A 70 -18.08 -28.47 0.76
C LEU A 70 -18.39 -29.57 -0.26
N PRO A 71 -17.87 -30.78 -0.07
CA PRO A 71 -18.22 -31.93 -0.91
C PRO A 71 -19.75 -32.13 -1.02
N GLY A 72 -20.22 -32.42 -2.23
CA GLY A 72 -21.64 -32.60 -2.54
C GLY A 72 -22.44 -31.31 -2.72
N ARG A 73 -21.84 -30.13 -2.56
CA ARG A 73 -22.47 -28.85 -2.88
C ARG A 73 -22.17 -28.43 -4.32
N THR A 74 -23.05 -27.64 -4.90
CA THR A 74 -22.83 -27.08 -6.25
C THR A 74 -21.88 -25.88 -6.19
N TYR A 75 -20.83 -25.92 -7.00
CA TYR A 75 -19.92 -24.80 -7.18
C TYR A 75 -20.57 -23.69 -8.00
N PHE A 76 -20.42 -22.46 -7.55
CA PHE A 76 -20.77 -21.25 -8.29
C PHE A 76 -19.86 -20.08 -7.90
N ILE A 77 -19.69 -19.14 -8.80
CA ILE A 77 -18.98 -17.88 -8.52
C ILE A 77 -19.99 -16.90 -7.96
N PRO A 78 -19.83 -16.43 -6.71
CA PRO A 78 -20.81 -15.53 -6.11
C PRO A 78 -20.75 -14.14 -6.72
N ASN A 79 -21.84 -13.67 -7.25
CA ASN A 79 -22.01 -12.27 -7.66
C ASN A 79 -22.39 -11.38 -6.47
N THR A 80 -21.47 -11.22 -5.52
CA THR A 80 -21.71 -10.47 -4.27
C THR A 80 -21.73 -8.97 -4.43
N GLN A 81 -21.17 -8.45 -5.51
CA GLN A 81 -21.02 -7.02 -5.74
C GLN A 81 -21.96 -6.47 -6.81
N HIS A 82 -22.78 -7.34 -7.43
CA HIS A 82 -23.69 -6.99 -8.54
C HIS A 82 -23.04 -6.13 -9.62
N LYS A 83 -21.76 -6.44 -9.93
CA LYS A 83 -21.01 -5.75 -10.95
C LYS A 83 -21.45 -6.19 -12.34
N LEU A 84 -21.44 -5.26 -13.27
CA LEU A 84 -21.66 -5.52 -14.68
C LEU A 84 -20.42 -6.20 -15.29
N ASP A 85 -20.67 -7.07 -16.26
CA ASP A 85 -19.60 -7.63 -17.09
C ASP A 85 -19.24 -6.61 -18.18
N PRO A 86 -18.01 -6.04 -18.16
CA PRO A 86 -17.63 -5.05 -19.17
C PRO A 86 -17.50 -5.63 -20.57
N LEU A 87 -17.39 -6.96 -20.72
CA LEU A 87 -17.33 -7.61 -22.04
C LEU A 87 -18.67 -7.54 -22.81
N SER A 88 -19.78 -7.39 -22.10
CA SER A 88 -21.14 -7.28 -22.64
C SER A 88 -21.85 -5.96 -22.30
N LEU A 89 -21.09 -4.96 -21.84
CA LEU A 89 -21.62 -3.68 -21.35
C LEU A 89 -22.25 -2.87 -22.47
N THR A 90 -23.51 -2.46 -22.29
CA THR A 90 -24.19 -1.53 -23.19
C THR A 90 -24.08 -0.09 -22.71
N GLU A 91 -24.30 0.87 -23.61
CA GLU A 91 -24.29 2.29 -23.26
C GLU A 91 -25.39 2.62 -22.23
N GLU A 92 -26.60 2.06 -22.38
CA GLU A 92 -27.71 2.24 -21.46
C GLU A 92 -27.34 1.76 -20.06
N GLN A 93 -26.81 0.54 -19.92
CA GLN A 93 -26.35 0.00 -18.65
C GLN A 93 -25.25 0.87 -18.02
N PHE A 94 -24.35 1.41 -18.82
CA PHE A 94 -23.29 2.29 -18.34
C PHE A 94 -23.88 3.58 -17.76
N MET A 95 -24.79 4.22 -18.48
CA MET A 95 -25.44 5.46 -18.03
C MET A 95 -26.27 5.23 -16.74
N GLU A 96 -27.09 4.18 -16.72
CA GLU A 96 -28.03 3.93 -15.63
C GLU A 96 -27.39 3.36 -14.37
N GLN A 97 -26.35 2.53 -14.48
CA GLN A 97 -25.80 1.77 -13.34
C GLN A 97 -24.40 2.19 -12.92
N VAL A 98 -23.66 2.89 -13.78
CA VAL A 98 -22.33 3.39 -13.46
C VAL A 98 -22.34 4.88 -13.18
N MET A 99 -22.92 5.68 -14.09
CA MET A 99 -22.89 7.14 -14.00
C MET A 99 -23.86 7.73 -12.98
N THR A 100 -24.88 7.01 -12.56
CA THR A 100 -25.83 7.45 -11.51
C THR A 100 -25.28 7.38 -10.08
N LYS A 101 -24.11 6.75 -9.87
CA LYS A 101 -23.53 6.62 -8.53
C LYS A 101 -22.88 7.94 -8.11
N PRO A 102 -23.26 8.57 -6.98
CA PRO A 102 -22.70 9.86 -6.55
C PRO A 102 -21.30 9.68 -5.94
N VAL A 103 -20.34 9.26 -6.75
CA VAL A 103 -18.95 9.03 -6.37
C VAL A 103 -18.03 9.55 -7.48
N THR A 104 -16.72 9.51 -7.27
CA THR A 104 -15.77 9.89 -8.33
C THR A 104 -15.84 8.90 -9.51
N PRO A 105 -15.59 9.34 -10.75
CA PRO A 105 -15.68 8.51 -11.94
C PRO A 105 -14.79 7.24 -11.87
N VAL A 106 -13.57 7.37 -11.37
CA VAL A 106 -12.68 6.21 -11.16
C VAL A 106 -13.36 5.20 -10.22
N LYS A 107 -13.90 5.67 -9.10
CA LYS A 107 -14.60 4.81 -8.14
C LYS A 107 -15.85 4.18 -8.72
N ALA A 108 -16.65 4.94 -9.49
CA ALA A 108 -17.82 4.41 -10.19
C ALA A 108 -17.44 3.25 -11.11
N LEU A 109 -16.37 3.39 -11.90
CA LEU A 109 -15.91 2.38 -12.83
C LEU A 109 -15.51 1.08 -12.13
N TYR A 110 -14.52 1.10 -11.20
CA TYR A 110 -14.03 -0.15 -10.63
C TYR A 110 -14.97 -0.79 -9.61
N THR A 111 -15.94 -0.05 -9.07
CA THR A 111 -16.97 -0.62 -8.19
C THR A 111 -18.18 -1.18 -8.94
N SER A 112 -18.41 -0.75 -10.19
CA SER A 112 -19.56 -1.18 -11.00
C SER A 112 -19.20 -2.23 -12.04
N LEU A 113 -17.95 -2.30 -12.48
CA LEU A 113 -17.50 -3.19 -13.54
C LEU A 113 -16.58 -4.27 -12.99
N THR A 114 -16.82 -5.51 -13.41
CA THR A 114 -16.00 -6.67 -13.04
C THR A 114 -14.61 -6.59 -13.68
N GLY A 115 -13.59 -7.03 -12.99
CA GLY A 115 -12.22 -7.14 -13.52
C GLY A 115 -11.45 -5.84 -13.62
N LEU A 116 -12.05 -4.67 -13.33
CA LEU A 116 -11.34 -3.39 -13.36
C LEU A 116 -10.66 -3.08 -12.02
N SER A 117 -9.39 -2.72 -12.10
CA SER A 117 -8.64 -2.15 -10.98
C SER A 117 -8.78 -0.62 -10.93
N PRO A 118 -8.54 0.03 -9.76
CA PRO A 118 -8.49 1.49 -9.68
C PRO A 118 -7.49 2.12 -10.67
N VAL A 119 -6.37 1.44 -10.91
CA VAL A 119 -5.32 1.92 -11.84
C VAL A 119 -5.82 1.95 -13.27
N VAL A 120 -6.45 0.86 -13.73
CA VAL A 120 -7.03 0.78 -15.07
C VAL A 120 -8.20 1.76 -15.24
N ALA A 121 -9.04 1.89 -14.21
CA ALA A 121 -10.12 2.88 -14.21
C ALA A 121 -9.58 4.32 -14.28
N GLY A 122 -8.48 4.61 -13.57
CA GLY A 122 -7.77 5.89 -13.66
C GLY A 122 -7.23 6.16 -15.06
N GLU A 123 -6.66 5.17 -15.72
CA GLU A 123 -6.18 5.28 -17.09
C GLU A 123 -7.34 5.53 -18.08
N MET A 124 -8.49 4.87 -17.90
CA MET A 124 -9.69 5.11 -18.70
C MET A 124 -10.15 6.57 -18.61
N LEU A 125 -10.18 7.10 -17.38
CA LEU A 125 -10.55 8.49 -17.14
C LEU A 125 -9.52 9.47 -17.71
N TYR A 126 -8.24 9.16 -17.54
CA TYR A 126 -7.14 9.96 -18.07
C TYR A 126 -7.20 10.06 -19.61
N ARG A 127 -7.43 8.94 -20.31
CA ARG A 127 -7.60 8.92 -21.77
C ARG A 127 -8.84 9.68 -22.24
N ALA A 128 -9.86 9.77 -21.39
CA ALA A 128 -11.01 10.62 -21.63
C ALA A 128 -10.77 12.11 -21.32
N SER A 129 -9.56 12.47 -20.85
CA SER A 129 -9.20 13.83 -20.42
C SER A 129 -10.15 14.42 -19.38
N LEU A 130 -10.71 13.56 -18.51
CA LEU A 130 -11.62 13.92 -17.43
C LEU A 130 -10.89 13.93 -16.09
N SER A 131 -11.39 14.76 -15.15
CA SER A 131 -10.83 14.85 -13.78
C SER A 131 -11.54 13.92 -12.82
N ASP A 132 -10.80 13.26 -11.94
CA ASP A 132 -11.37 12.46 -10.83
C ASP A 132 -11.73 13.30 -9.58
N ARG A 133 -11.67 14.63 -9.68
CA ARG A 133 -11.97 15.53 -8.56
C ARG A 133 -13.47 15.85 -8.40
N THR A 134 -14.25 15.53 -9.42
CA THR A 134 -15.69 15.80 -9.49
C THR A 134 -16.47 14.49 -9.38
N SER A 135 -17.73 14.58 -8.95
CA SER A 135 -18.63 13.42 -8.91
C SER A 135 -19.19 13.10 -10.30
N THR A 136 -19.58 11.85 -10.54
CA THR A 136 -20.18 11.39 -11.81
C THR A 136 -21.40 12.18 -12.22
N ASP A 137 -22.23 12.61 -11.26
CA ASP A 137 -23.45 13.41 -11.48
C ASP A 137 -23.16 14.84 -11.97
N SER A 138 -21.96 15.33 -11.83
CA SER A 138 -21.53 16.63 -12.34
C SER A 138 -21.00 16.57 -13.79
N LEU A 139 -20.83 15.37 -14.34
CA LEU A 139 -20.44 15.20 -15.73
C LEU A 139 -21.61 15.40 -16.66
N SER A 140 -21.43 16.17 -17.72
CA SER A 140 -22.42 16.32 -18.80
C SER A 140 -22.63 14.99 -19.53
N GLU A 141 -23.78 14.83 -20.18
CA GLU A 141 -24.08 13.63 -20.98
C GLU A 141 -22.99 13.36 -22.05
N MET A 142 -22.46 14.41 -22.64
CA MET A 142 -21.36 14.30 -23.62
C MET A 142 -20.07 13.76 -23.01
N GLU A 143 -19.72 14.18 -21.80
CA GLU A 143 -18.57 13.68 -21.06
C GLU A 143 -18.76 12.23 -20.61
N GLN A 144 -19.95 11.87 -20.17
CA GLN A 144 -20.30 10.49 -19.82
C GLN A 144 -20.22 9.56 -21.04
N LEU A 145 -20.74 9.98 -22.19
CA LEU A 145 -20.64 9.24 -23.44
C LEU A 145 -19.20 9.12 -23.91
N HIS A 146 -18.42 10.19 -23.79
CA HIS A 146 -17.00 10.17 -24.12
C HIS A 146 -16.22 9.19 -23.23
N LEU A 147 -16.51 9.16 -21.93
CA LEU A 147 -15.93 8.20 -20.98
C LEU A 147 -16.32 6.77 -21.36
N TYR A 148 -17.60 6.49 -21.66
CA TYR A 148 -18.05 5.19 -22.11
C TYR A 148 -17.26 4.69 -23.33
N ARG A 149 -17.08 5.54 -24.36
CA ARG A 149 -16.32 5.18 -25.56
C ARG A 149 -14.86 4.85 -25.25
N ASN A 150 -14.22 5.57 -24.32
CA ASN A 150 -12.85 5.27 -23.88
C ASN A 150 -12.77 3.97 -23.08
N VAL A 151 -13.77 3.69 -22.22
CA VAL A 151 -13.90 2.40 -21.52
C VAL A 151 -14.00 1.27 -22.55
N MET A 152 -14.93 1.37 -23.51
CA MET A 152 -15.12 0.32 -24.51
C MET A 152 -13.87 0.10 -25.38
N ARG A 153 -13.14 1.15 -25.73
CA ARG A 153 -11.87 1.02 -26.48
C ARG A 153 -10.84 0.17 -25.75
N ILE A 154 -10.73 0.30 -24.41
CA ILE A 154 -9.84 -0.54 -23.60
C ILE A 154 -10.40 -1.95 -23.48
N ILE A 155 -11.71 -2.10 -23.30
CA ILE A 155 -12.34 -3.43 -23.26
C ILE A 155 -12.19 -4.17 -24.59
N ASP A 156 -12.27 -3.48 -25.73
CA ASP A 156 -12.05 -4.10 -27.03
C ASP A 156 -10.59 -4.58 -27.19
N GLN A 157 -9.59 -3.82 -26.69
CA GLN A 157 -8.21 -4.30 -26.62
C GLN A 157 -8.08 -5.60 -25.79
N VAL A 158 -8.83 -5.69 -24.68
CA VAL A 158 -8.86 -6.92 -23.87
C VAL A 158 -9.49 -8.09 -24.63
N LYS A 159 -10.60 -7.85 -25.36
CA LYS A 159 -11.26 -8.88 -26.19
C LYS A 159 -10.34 -9.38 -27.32
N GLU A 160 -9.55 -8.49 -27.88
CA GLU A 160 -8.60 -8.79 -28.97
C GLU A 160 -7.27 -9.38 -28.44
N ASN A 161 -7.10 -9.52 -27.10
CA ASN A 161 -5.85 -9.90 -26.47
C ASN A 161 -4.66 -8.97 -26.84
N ALA A 162 -4.95 -7.71 -27.12
CA ALA A 162 -3.97 -6.68 -27.48
C ALA A 162 -3.36 -6.06 -26.21
N PHE A 163 -2.54 -6.82 -25.50
CA PHE A 163 -1.90 -6.39 -24.26
C PHE A 163 -0.55 -5.72 -24.50
N THR A 164 -0.27 -4.71 -23.69
CA THR A 164 1.05 -4.04 -23.63
C THR A 164 1.49 -4.02 -22.17
N PRO A 165 2.05 -5.15 -21.65
CA PRO A 165 2.45 -5.27 -20.27
C PRO A 165 3.49 -4.23 -19.90
N THR A 166 3.24 -3.44 -18.87
CA THR A 166 4.09 -2.32 -18.47
C THR A 166 4.33 -2.33 -16.96
N ILE A 167 5.57 -2.08 -16.55
CA ILE A 167 5.95 -1.81 -15.16
C ILE A 167 6.25 -0.33 -15.02
N ILE A 168 5.71 0.28 -13.98
CA ILE A 168 5.97 1.66 -13.59
C ILE A 168 6.95 1.65 -12.43
N THR A 169 8.07 2.33 -12.58
CA THR A 169 9.07 2.50 -11.52
C THR A 169 9.21 3.97 -11.15
N LYS A 170 9.55 4.21 -9.88
CA LYS A 170 9.93 5.53 -9.36
C LYS A 170 11.17 5.38 -8.51
N ASN A 171 12.26 6.09 -8.86
CA ASN A 171 13.56 5.92 -8.21
C ASN A 171 14.01 4.45 -8.17
N ASP A 172 13.92 3.76 -9.30
CA ASP A 172 14.22 2.33 -9.48
C ASP A 172 13.37 1.35 -8.63
N MET A 173 12.33 1.87 -7.96
CA MET A 173 11.40 1.06 -7.17
C MET A 173 10.13 0.77 -7.98
N PRO A 174 9.71 -0.50 -8.12
CA PRO A 174 8.46 -0.83 -8.78
C PRO A 174 7.27 -0.33 -7.96
N VAL A 175 6.48 0.56 -8.55
CA VAL A 175 5.32 1.19 -7.93
C VAL A 175 4.03 0.52 -8.37
N GLU A 176 3.90 0.29 -9.69
CA GLU A 176 2.67 -0.24 -10.28
C GLU A 176 2.99 -1.11 -11.49
N PHE A 177 2.05 -1.94 -11.90
CA PHE A 177 2.11 -2.72 -13.14
C PHE A 177 0.72 -2.82 -13.76
N SER A 178 0.68 -3.03 -15.07
CA SER A 178 -0.58 -3.23 -15.80
C SER A 178 -0.36 -4.08 -17.04
N SER A 179 -1.40 -4.84 -17.42
CA SER A 179 -1.43 -5.56 -18.71
C SER A 179 -1.69 -4.64 -19.89
N ILE A 180 -2.19 -3.43 -19.64
CA ILE A 180 -2.39 -2.36 -20.63
C ILE A 180 -1.38 -1.24 -20.40
N HIS A 181 -1.09 -0.50 -21.46
CA HIS A 181 -0.22 0.67 -21.38
C HIS A 181 -0.85 1.80 -20.57
N LEU A 182 -0.13 2.31 -19.55
CA LEU A 182 -0.58 3.38 -18.65
C LEU A 182 0.02 4.72 -19.07
N THR A 183 -0.67 5.44 -19.95
CA THR A 183 -0.21 6.72 -20.50
C THR A 183 -0.21 7.86 -19.49
N GLY A 184 -1.03 7.76 -18.44
CA GLY A 184 -1.12 8.77 -17.39
C GLY A 184 0.18 8.98 -16.61
N TYR A 185 1.02 7.97 -16.52
CA TYR A 185 2.32 8.07 -15.83
C TYR A 185 3.43 8.70 -16.66
N GLU A 186 3.30 8.77 -17.97
CA GLU A 186 4.33 9.32 -18.86
C GLU A 186 4.51 10.83 -18.75
N GLN A 187 3.52 11.53 -18.20
CA GLN A 187 3.59 12.99 -18.05
C GLN A 187 4.45 13.45 -16.87
N ASP A 188 4.68 12.57 -15.89
CA ASP A 188 5.51 12.88 -14.74
C ASP A 188 6.89 12.23 -14.90
N ALA A 189 7.91 13.05 -15.17
CA ALA A 189 9.30 12.62 -15.34
C ALA A 189 9.87 11.86 -14.13
N SER A 190 9.19 11.85 -12.98
CA SER A 190 9.59 11.06 -11.82
C SER A 190 9.30 9.56 -11.98
N TYR A 191 8.45 9.18 -12.95
CA TYR A 191 8.11 7.79 -13.26
C TYR A 191 8.80 7.33 -14.55
N GLN A 192 9.18 6.07 -14.54
CA GLN A 192 9.75 5.40 -15.69
C GLN A 192 8.84 4.24 -16.08
N CYS A 193 8.36 4.24 -17.33
CA CYS A 193 7.46 3.22 -17.87
C CYS A 193 8.26 2.24 -18.72
N THR A 194 8.28 0.97 -18.35
CA THR A 194 9.00 -0.07 -19.06
C THR A 194 8.00 -1.10 -19.61
N ALA A 195 7.88 -1.17 -20.93
CA ALA A 195 7.08 -2.19 -21.62
C ALA A 195 7.84 -3.52 -21.65
N LEU A 196 7.11 -4.63 -21.51
CA LEU A 196 7.65 -5.99 -21.49
C LEU A 196 6.96 -6.85 -22.56
N SER A 197 7.60 -7.97 -22.91
CA SER A 197 7.14 -8.86 -23.99
C SER A 197 5.81 -9.54 -23.67
N ASP A 198 5.59 -9.88 -22.39
CA ASP A 198 4.43 -10.63 -21.96
C ASP A 198 4.10 -10.38 -20.47
N VAL A 199 2.86 -10.70 -20.08
CA VAL A 199 2.34 -10.49 -18.73
C VAL A 199 3.07 -11.34 -17.68
N SER A 200 3.47 -12.57 -18.03
CA SER A 200 4.17 -13.45 -17.09
C SER A 200 5.55 -12.92 -16.72
N THR A 201 6.30 -12.43 -17.72
CA THR A 201 7.59 -11.78 -17.51
C THR A 201 7.43 -10.49 -16.70
N MET A 202 6.39 -9.69 -16.97
CA MET A 202 6.07 -8.50 -16.21
C MET A 202 5.80 -8.82 -14.73
N LEU A 203 4.92 -9.77 -14.45
CA LEU A 203 4.57 -10.17 -13.08
C LEU A 203 5.79 -10.70 -12.33
N ARG A 204 6.58 -11.59 -12.96
CA ARG A 204 7.80 -12.11 -12.36
C ARG A 204 8.76 -11.01 -12.01
N SER A 205 9.11 -10.13 -12.95
CA SER A 205 10.03 -9.02 -12.73
C SER A 205 9.57 -8.08 -11.60
N TYR A 206 8.27 -7.73 -11.60
CA TYR A 206 7.70 -6.86 -10.57
C TYR A 206 7.79 -7.49 -9.18
N TYR A 207 7.35 -8.75 -9.03
CA TYR A 207 7.32 -9.39 -7.72
C TYR A 207 8.70 -9.80 -7.22
N GLU A 208 9.61 -10.27 -8.08
CA GLU A 208 10.99 -10.55 -7.70
C GLU A 208 11.70 -9.31 -7.15
N THR A 209 11.59 -8.18 -7.85
CA THR A 209 12.17 -6.92 -7.39
C THR A 209 11.55 -6.48 -6.06
N LYS A 210 10.24 -6.53 -5.95
CA LYS A 210 9.50 -6.16 -4.74
C LYS A 210 9.86 -7.06 -3.55
N GLU A 211 10.04 -8.36 -3.78
CA GLU A 211 10.45 -9.30 -2.73
C GLU A 211 11.86 -9.01 -2.23
N ILE A 212 12.81 -8.78 -3.12
CA ILE A 212 14.19 -8.42 -2.78
C ILE A 212 14.20 -7.16 -1.90
N LEU A 213 13.49 -6.12 -2.32
CA LEU A 213 13.40 -4.86 -1.58
C LEU A 213 12.74 -5.03 -0.22
N THR A 214 11.68 -5.82 -0.14
CA THR A 214 10.98 -6.14 1.12
C THR A 214 11.93 -6.88 2.07
N ARG A 215 12.68 -7.88 1.59
CA ARG A 215 13.67 -8.60 2.40
C ARG A 215 14.79 -7.69 2.91
N ILE A 216 15.30 -6.80 2.05
CA ILE A 216 16.30 -5.80 2.45
C ILE A 216 15.73 -4.90 3.54
N HIS A 217 14.50 -4.42 3.37
CA HIS A 217 13.84 -3.55 4.34
C HIS A 217 13.63 -4.26 5.68
N GLN A 218 13.15 -5.51 5.68
CA GLN A 218 12.96 -6.32 6.88
C GLN A 218 14.27 -6.57 7.62
N LYS A 219 15.32 -7.00 6.90
CA LYS A 219 16.65 -7.24 7.49
C LYS A 219 17.30 -5.97 8.04
N SER A 220 17.07 -4.83 7.40
CA SER A 220 17.62 -3.54 7.87
C SER A 220 16.82 -2.91 9.00
N SER A 221 15.57 -3.30 9.22
CA SER A 221 14.70 -2.70 10.23
C SER A 221 15.22 -2.92 11.65
N ASP A 222 15.72 -4.13 11.96
CA ASP A 222 16.28 -4.46 13.27
C ASP A 222 17.58 -3.69 13.54
N LEU A 223 18.47 -3.59 12.55
CA LEU A 223 19.68 -2.78 12.65
C LEU A 223 19.35 -1.31 12.88
N ARG A 224 18.40 -0.75 12.14
CA ARG A 224 17.93 0.63 12.35
C ARG A 224 17.38 0.83 13.76
N ARG A 225 16.54 -0.08 14.25
CA ARG A 225 16.00 -0.03 15.61
C ARG A 225 17.12 -0.02 16.67
N ILE A 226 18.10 -0.91 16.54
CA ILE A 226 19.24 -1.00 17.46
C ILE A 226 20.06 0.28 17.44
N THR A 227 20.42 0.78 16.26
CA THR A 227 21.22 2.00 16.11
C THR A 227 20.48 3.24 16.60
N THR A 228 19.19 3.38 16.29
CA THR A 228 18.36 4.49 16.78
C THR A 228 18.26 4.48 18.31
N THR A 229 18.02 3.31 18.91
CA THR A 229 17.95 3.16 20.37
C THR A 229 19.30 3.48 21.03
N ALA A 230 20.42 3.05 20.43
CA ALA A 230 21.74 3.36 20.92
C ALA A 230 22.05 4.87 20.83
N LEU A 231 21.69 5.51 19.72
CA LEU A 231 21.83 6.95 19.52
C LEU A 231 21.02 7.74 20.54
N GLU A 232 19.75 7.39 20.75
CA GLU A 232 18.89 8.06 21.73
C GLU A 232 19.46 7.95 23.16
N ARG A 233 19.98 6.77 23.53
CA ARG A 233 20.63 6.57 24.84
C ARG A 233 21.88 7.42 24.97
N ALA A 234 22.72 7.46 23.94
CA ALA A 234 23.93 8.27 23.93
C ALA A 234 23.61 9.77 24.01
N THR A 235 22.61 10.24 23.27
CA THR A 235 22.14 11.63 23.32
C THR A 235 21.62 12.01 24.70
N LYS A 236 20.76 11.19 25.31
CA LYS A 236 20.26 11.43 26.67
C LYS A 236 21.39 11.47 27.70
N LYS A 237 22.39 10.57 27.58
CA LYS A 237 23.56 10.57 28.45
C LYS A 237 24.40 11.82 28.28
N TYR A 238 24.64 12.23 27.03
CA TYR A 238 25.35 13.47 26.74
C TYR A 238 24.66 14.71 27.32
N ASP A 239 23.34 14.82 27.13
CA ASP A 239 22.56 15.94 27.66
C ASP A 239 22.62 15.99 29.20
N LEU A 240 22.49 14.83 29.85
CA LEU A 240 22.61 14.74 31.32
C LEU A 240 23.99 15.17 31.78
N GLN A 241 25.06 14.65 31.17
CA GLN A 241 26.43 15.01 31.53
C GLN A 241 26.73 16.50 31.26
N SER A 242 26.20 17.03 30.17
CA SER A 242 26.34 18.46 29.85
C SER A 242 25.66 19.36 30.88
N ARG A 243 24.45 18.96 31.39
CA ARG A 243 23.79 19.65 32.50
C ARG A 243 24.57 19.57 33.80
N GLN A 244 25.06 18.38 34.13
CA GLN A 244 25.89 18.17 35.33
C GLN A 244 27.16 19.01 35.30
N LEU A 245 27.82 19.12 34.12
CA LEU A 245 28.99 19.96 33.94
C LEU A 245 28.68 21.44 34.21
N LYS A 246 27.57 21.94 33.65
CA LYS A 246 27.11 23.32 33.89
C LYS A 246 26.79 23.57 35.37
N ASP A 247 26.19 22.59 36.05
CA ASP A 247 25.86 22.73 37.47
C ASP A 247 27.12 22.66 38.32
N THR A 248 28.15 21.87 37.93
CA THR A 248 29.44 21.84 38.59
C THR A 248 30.15 23.21 38.48
N GLN A 249 30.11 23.84 37.33
CA GLN A 249 30.65 25.18 37.14
C GLN A 249 29.95 26.23 38.05
N LYS A 250 28.63 26.12 38.20
CA LYS A 250 27.87 26.96 39.14
C LYS A 250 28.27 26.68 40.57
N ARG A 251 28.48 25.41 40.94
CA ARG A 251 28.89 24.97 42.31
C ARG A 251 30.25 25.56 42.66
N GLU A 252 31.20 25.61 41.74
CA GLU A 252 32.51 26.27 41.96
C GLU A 252 32.33 27.77 42.29
N LYS A 253 31.45 28.45 41.51
CA LYS A 253 31.12 29.82 41.76
C LYS A 253 30.53 30.01 43.19
N TYR A 254 29.60 29.19 43.60
CA TYR A 254 29.02 29.25 44.94
C TYR A 254 30.02 28.89 46.06
N LYS A 255 30.97 27.98 45.78
CA LYS A 255 32.08 27.67 46.70
C LYS A 255 32.93 28.93 46.94
N ILE A 256 33.34 29.59 45.86
CA ILE A 256 34.10 30.85 45.95
C ILE A 256 33.29 31.90 46.75
N TYR A 257 31.99 32.01 46.49
CA TYR A 257 31.15 32.94 47.23
C TYR A 257 31.06 32.59 48.75
N GLY A 258 30.97 31.29 49.05
CA GLY A 258 30.96 30.82 50.43
C GLY A 258 32.28 31.12 51.15
N GLU A 259 33.40 30.87 50.48
CA GLU A 259 34.75 31.18 51.04
C GLU A 259 34.92 32.69 51.25
N LEU A 260 34.49 33.52 50.32
CA LEU A 260 34.53 34.97 50.43
C LEU A 260 33.64 35.48 51.59
N LEU A 261 32.44 34.97 51.71
CA LEU A 261 31.52 35.30 52.83
C LEU A 261 32.07 34.86 54.18
N THR A 262 32.73 33.70 54.24
CA THR A 262 33.34 33.23 55.49
C THR A 262 34.53 34.07 55.88
N THR A 263 35.32 34.53 54.91
CA THR A 263 36.55 35.32 55.16
C THR A 263 36.25 36.77 55.48
N TYR A 264 35.27 37.37 54.81
CA TYR A 264 34.98 38.80 54.87
C TYR A 264 33.60 39.16 55.47
N GLY A 265 32.87 38.10 55.98
CA GLY A 265 31.53 38.30 56.54
C GLY A 265 31.47 39.20 57.79
N TYR A 266 32.60 39.42 58.45
CA TYR A 266 32.70 40.35 59.59
C TYR A 266 32.53 41.82 59.20
N GLU A 267 32.65 42.14 57.87
CA GLU A 267 32.43 43.48 57.36
C GLU A 267 30.92 43.79 57.07
N LEU A 268 30.05 42.76 57.17
CA LEU A 268 28.61 42.90 56.94
C LEU A 268 27.93 43.48 58.18
N GLN A 269 27.31 44.65 58.01
CA GLN A 269 26.35 45.19 58.94
C GLN A 269 24.98 44.62 58.62
N GLY A 270 24.31 44.02 59.59
CA GLY A 270 23.06 43.29 59.35
C GLY A 270 22.01 44.08 58.55
N GLY A 271 21.48 43.49 57.44
CA GLY A 271 20.49 44.04 56.52
C GLY A 271 20.98 44.38 55.15
N GLU A 272 22.26 44.22 54.82
CA GLU A 272 22.81 44.43 53.47
C GLU A 272 22.39 43.28 52.53
N LYS A 273 21.97 43.68 51.31
CA LYS A 273 21.54 42.75 50.25
C LYS A 273 22.65 42.36 49.29
N SER A 274 23.81 43.01 49.33
CA SER A 274 24.94 42.73 48.45
C SER A 274 26.26 43.15 49.14
N LEU A 275 27.29 42.32 48.90
CA LEU A 275 28.65 42.58 49.32
C LEU A 275 29.53 42.67 48.07
N THR A 276 30.27 43.78 47.94
CA THR A 276 31.23 43.96 46.85
C THR A 276 32.63 43.77 47.37
N LEU A 277 33.29 42.68 46.94
CA LEU A 277 34.66 42.38 47.31
C LEU A 277 35.58 42.48 46.11
N SER A 278 36.81 42.95 46.30
CA SER A 278 37.84 42.98 45.28
C SER A 278 38.70 41.73 45.40
N LEU A 279 38.78 40.92 44.32
CA LEU A 279 39.56 39.68 44.26
C LEU A 279 41.08 39.93 44.11
N ILE A 280 41.66 40.88 44.85
CA ILE A 280 43.09 41.24 44.69
C ILE A 280 44.04 40.12 45.22
N HIS A 281 43.54 39.12 45.94
CA HIS A 281 44.39 38.11 46.63
C HIS A 281 44.16 36.65 46.24
N ILE A 282 43.35 36.36 45.22
CA ILE A 282 43.17 35.00 44.73
C ILE A 282 43.48 34.95 43.23
N SER A 283 44.69 34.63 42.87
CA SER A 283 45.32 34.14 41.64
C SER A 283 45.02 34.81 40.27
N GLU A 284 44.22 35.87 40.14
CA GLU A 284 44.19 36.73 38.93
C GLU A 284 43.75 38.16 39.30
N PRO A 285 44.59 39.17 38.98
CA PRO A 285 44.30 40.56 39.30
C PRO A 285 43.31 41.10 38.25
N THR A 286 42.03 41.18 38.52
CA THR A 286 41.07 42.10 37.84
C THR A 286 39.63 41.55 37.66
N ARG A 287 39.09 40.75 38.57
CA ARG A 287 37.65 40.50 38.54
C ARG A 287 36.97 41.01 39.83
N ARG A 288 36.09 41.98 39.69
CA ARG A 288 35.14 42.36 40.72
C ARG A 288 34.01 41.38 40.80
N VAL A 289 33.74 40.78 41.93
CA VAL A 289 32.58 39.90 42.13
C VAL A 289 31.58 40.61 42.98
N VAL A 290 30.36 40.74 42.47
CA VAL A 290 29.20 41.23 43.23
C VAL A 290 28.38 40.04 43.64
N ILE A 291 28.18 39.83 44.91
CA ILE A 291 27.33 38.78 45.49
C ILE A 291 26.04 39.48 45.89
N SER A 292 24.94 39.17 45.20
CA SER A 292 23.59 39.66 45.51
C SER A 292 22.70 38.59 46.06
#